data_e56fccf1d035ba8ce15820df7c131fdf
#
_entry.id   e56fccf1d035ba8ce15820df7c131fdf
#
_cell.length_a   1.000
_cell.length_b   1.000
_cell.length_c   1.000
_cell.angle_alpha   90.00
_cell.angle_beta   90.00
_cell.angle_gamma   90.00
#
_symmetry.space_group_name_H-M   'P 1'
#
loop_
_entity.id
_entity.type
_entity.pdbx_description
1 polymer ?
#
loop_
_entity_poly.entity_id
_entity_poly.type
_entity_poly.pdbx_seq_one_letter_code
_entity_poly.pdbx_strand_id
1 'polypeptide(L)'
;MALRAGSRIAVTLAAAAAGAYVASRPTLVPWPSRVRPAVTAALGGASAATVFIAAGAVGLRGGAAPTLARRARRLVGAGVAVGTATGAVRVAKTRASARLEGGGRQIETGFATPPALETLSGGPGSLVDYATVGREGARFLSSSVPPAVIEEVTGRKPEISGIRVFVGYDSAPTPEARVALALEELRRTGAYDRGHLLIGAPAGSGYANSTPVDVLEILTGGDVAAVAVGYGLLPSFLSLDRVQLASLTQRLLIDGITADLAGRSKRPRVLLYGESLGARVQQAAIPAGSPDLDRIGADAALWVGTPGGPQSVAFHAAVASESITIDRPEQIPDPVPEPRPRVWFLEHDGDPVVLFDPTIAYWRPPCLAQRPRGRNVPEEMLWAPGITWAQVMVDTLFATNVKPGQFESRGHDYRADLGATVTAAYSLSADPGTAARLETALRGLEIARAERITEA
;
A
#
# COMPACT_ATOMS: atom_id res chain seq x y z
N MET A 1 36.57 -8.37 34.49
CA MET A 1 35.92 -9.27 35.49
C MET A 1 35.11 -10.31 34.71
N ALA A 2 35.60 -11.55 34.56
CA ALA A 2 34.87 -12.58 33.82
C ALA A 2 33.66 -13.06 34.61
N LEU A 3 32.45 -12.92 34.05
CA LEU A 3 31.26 -13.52 34.61
C LEU A 3 31.48 -15.04 34.81
N ARG A 4 31.21 -15.56 35.97
CA ARG A 4 31.24 -17.02 36.24
C ARG A 4 30.23 -17.73 35.32
N ALA A 5 30.49 -18.98 34.95
CA ALA A 5 29.64 -19.72 33.99
C ALA A 5 28.16 -19.70 34.36
N GLY A 6 27.82 -19.86 35.64
CA GLY A 6 26.45 -19.79 36.14
C GLY A 6 25.77 -18.43 35.96
N SER A 7 26.53 -17.33 36.06
CA SER A 7 25.99 -15.97 35.84
C SER A 7 25.68 -15.75 34.32
N ARG A 8 26.47 -16.34 33.43
CA ARG A 8 26.21 -16.24 31.97
C ARG A 8 24.94 -16.98 31.58
N ILE A 9 24.73 -18.17 32.10
CA ILE A 9 23.51 -18.96 31.87
C ILE A 9 22.29 -18.20 32.39
N ALA A 10 22.35 -17.67 33.60
CA ALA A 10 21.23 -16.90 34.19
C ALA A 10 20.89 -15.65 33.33
N VAL A 11 21.88 -14.87 32.91
CA VAL A 11 21.67 -13.69 32.04
C VAL A 11 21.10 -14.09 30.67
N THR A 12 21.57 -15.20 30.11
CA THR A 12 21.06 -15.70 28.81
C THR A 12 19.61 -16.15 28.91
N LEU A 13 19.25 -16.87 29.99
CA LEU A 13 17.85 -17.27 30.23
C LEU A 13 16.95 -16.08 30.50
N ALA A 14 17.43 -15.08 31.24
CA ALA A 14 16.68 -13.84 31.47
C ALA A 14 16.43 -13.08 30.16
N ALA A 15 17.44 -13.01 29.28
CA ALA A 15 17.29 -12.39 27.96
C ALA A 15 16.30 -13.17 27.07
N ALA A 16 16.35 -14.52 27.12
CA ALA A 16 15.38 -15.35 26.40
C ALA A 16 13.95 -15.11 26.91
N ALA A 17 13.77 -15.08 28.21
CA ALA A 17 12.48 -14.83 28.85
C ALA A 17 11.95 -13.41 28.51
N ALA A 18 12.81 -12.40 28.57
CA ALA A 18 12.46 -11.03 28.21
C ALA A 18 12.06 -10.90 26.73
N GLY A 19 12.84 -11.50 25.81
CA GLY A 19 12.52 -11.53 24.40
C GLY A 19 11.21 -12.24 24.10
N ALA A 20 10.97 -13.40 24.71
CA ALA A 20 9.74 -14.14 24.58
C ALA A 20 8.55 -13.37 25.19
N TYR A 21 8.73 -12.72 26.34
CA TYR A 21 7.69 -11.89 26.97
C TYR A 21 7.27 -10.74 26.05
N VAL A 22 8.21 -9.96 25.51
CA VAL A 22 7.87 -8.84 24.59
C VAL A 22 7.19 -9.37 23.33
N ALA A 23 7.68 -10.46 22.73
CA ALA A 23 7.08 -11.06 21.55
C ALA A 23 5.67 -11.66 21.77
N SER A 24 5.33 -11.99 23.05
CA SER A 24 4.00 -12.47 23.41
C SER A 24 2.97 -11.36 23.63
N ARG A 25 3.42 -10.10 23.77
CA ARG A 25 2.54 -8.94 23.97
C ARG A 25 1.72 -8.64 22.70
N PRO A 26 0.65 -7.85 22.81
CA PRO A 26 -0.15 -7.46 21.65
C PRO A 26 0.71 -6.89 20.52
N THR A 27 0.32 -7.22 19.31
CA THR A 27 0.92 -6.78 18.03
C THR A 27 -0.09 -5.93 17.26
N LEU A 28 0.35 -5.18 16.26
CA LEU A 28 -0.49 -4.28 15.49
C LEU A 28 -1.62 -5.02 14.77
N VAL A 29 -1.34 -6.25 14.31
CA VAL A 29 -2.36 -7.13 13.73
C VAL A 29 -2.37 -8.50 14.43
N PRO A 30 -3.50 -9.20 14.46
CA PRO A 30 -3.59 -10.55 15.02
C PRO A 30 -2.77 -11.54 14.19
N TRP A 31 -1.82 -12.24 14.84
CA TRP A 31 -1.12 -13.34 14.19
C TRP A 31 -1.95 -14.61 14.24
N PRO A 32 -1.91 -15.46 13.20
CA PRO A 32 -2.52 -16.78 13.25
C PRO A 32 -2.02 -17.58 14.46
N SER A 33 -2.90 -18.31 15.14
CA SER A 33 -2.59 -19.04 16.37
C SER A 33 -1.41 -20.02 16.25
N ARG A 34 -1.22 -20.61 15.05
CA ARG A 34 -0.11 -21.51 14.70
C ARG A 34 1.24 -20.78 14.48
N VAL A 35 1.22 -19.49 14.15
CA VAL A 35 2.43 -18.70 13.86
C VAL A 35 3.00 -18.05 15.11
N ARG A 36 2.13 -17.53 15.97
CA ARG A 36 2.51 -16.80 17.17
C ARG A 36 3.48 -17.55 18.10
N PRO A 37 3.24 -18.82 18.47
CA PRO A 37 4.17 -19.55 19.34
C PRO A 37 5.55 -19.74 18.72
N ALA A 38 5.61 -20.04 17.42
CA ALA A 38 6.88 -20.26 16.71
C ALA A 38 7.71 -18.96 16.63
N VAL A 39 7.09 -17.82 16.33
CA VAL A 39 7.77 -16.52 16.28
C VAL A 39 8.22 -16.10 17.67
N THR A 40 7.38 -16.26 18.70
CA THR A 40 7.73 -15.94 20.08
C THR A 40 8.93 -16.76 20.56
N ALA A 41 8.95 -18.07 20.27
CA ALA A 41 10.08 -18.93 20.59
C ALA A 41 11.37 -18.55 19.83
N ALA A 42 11.24 -18.22 18.53
CA ALA A 42 12.38 -17.80 17.70
C ALA A 42 13.00 -16.49 18.22
N LEU A 43 12.19 -15.49 18.56
CA LEU A 43 12.65 -14.22 19.10
C LEU A 43 13.26 -14.35 20.51
N GLY A 44 12.69 -15.20 21.35
CA GLY A 44 13.30 -15.58 22.64
C GLY A 44 14.67 -16.24 22.47
N GLY A 45 14.76 -17.21 21.55
CA GLY A 45 16.00 -17.88 21.21
C GLY A 45 17.06 -16.95 20.61
N ALA A 46 16.69 -16.05 19.71
CA ALA A 46 17.58 -15.05 19.12
C ALA A 46 18.13 -14.09 20.19
N SER A 47 17.30 -13.64 21.13
CA SER A 47 17.72 -12.79 22.26
C SER A 47 18.74 -13.53 23.15
N ALA A 48 18.50 -14.80 23.45
CA ALA A 48 19.43 -15.64 24.21
C ALA A 48 20.77 -15.83 23.50
N ALA A 49 20.73 -16.15 22.20
CA ALA A 49 21.93 -16.35 21.41
C ALA A 49 22.80 -15.08 21.32
N THR A 50 22.18 -13.91 21.15
CA THR A 50 22.87 -12.62 21.12
C THR A 50 23.60 -12.34 22.43
N VAL A 51 22.93 -12.54 23.56
CA VAL A 51 23.52 -12.33 24.91
C VAL A 51 24.65 -13.36 25.16
N PHE A 52 24.44 -14.62 24.78
CA PHE A 52 25.46 -15.66 24.93
C PHE A 52 26.74 -15.36 24.13
N ILE A 53 26.59 -14.92 22.87
CA ILE A 53 27.71 -14.52 22.00
C ILE A 53 28.42 -13.30 22.59
N ALA A 54 27.69 -12.27 23.00
CA ALA A 54 28.25 -11.06 23.60
C ALA A 54 29.02 -11.38 24.89
N ALA A 55 28.45 -12.20 25.78
CA ALA A 55 29.09 -12.65 27.00
C ALA A 55 30.33 -13.52 26.74
N GLY A 56 30.31 -14.32 25.66
CA GLY A 56 31.45 -15.08 25.17
C GLY A 56 32.59 -14.20 24.66
N ALA A 57 32.28 -13.16 23.91
CA ALA A 57 33.22 -12.18 23.36
C ALA A 57 33.93 -11.38 24.47
N VAL A 58 33.23 -11.03 25.54
CA VAL A 58 33.82 -10.36 26.71
C VAL A 58 34.71 -11.29 27.54
N GLY A 59 34.38 -12.61 27.58
CA GLY A 59 35.15 -13.61 28.31
C GLY A 59 36.37 -14.15 27.62
N LEU A 60 36.56 -13.89 26.32
CA LEU A 60 37.69 -14.41 25.51
C LEU A 60 38.99 -13.58 25.62
N ARG A 61 39.04 -12.59 26.48
CA ARG A 61 40.27 -11.84 26.80
C ARG A 61 41.23 -12.55 27.76
N GLY A 62 40.94 -13.78 28.16
CA GLY A 62 41.78 -14.56 29.05
C GLY A 62 41.75 -16.04 28.74
N GLY A 63 42.58 -16.54 27.83
CA GLY A 63 42.90 -18.00 27.71
C GLY A 63 42.80 -18.56 26.28
N ALA A 64 43.90 -19.19 25.85
CA ALA A 64 44.18 -20.05 24.68
C ALA A 64 43.30 -19.85 23.43
N ALA A 65 43.87 -19.22 22.41
CA ALA A 65 43.23 -19.00 21.10
C ALA A 65 42.86 -20.34 20.43
N PRO A 66 41.64 -20.54 19.97
CA PRO A 66 41.28 -21.68 19.13
C PRO A 66 42.03 -21.57 17.81
N THR A 67 42.63 -22.66 17.34
CA THR A 67 43.47 -22.72 16.13
C THR A 67 42.74 -22.09 14.94
N LEU A 68 43.46 -21.34 14.09
CA LEU A 68 42.95 -20.66 12.90
C LEU A 68 42.08 -21.57 12.01
N ALA A 69 42.47 -22.85 11.92
CA ALA A 69 41.74 -23.89 11.20
C ALA A 69 40.32 -24.16 11.72
N ARG A 70 40.10 -24.06 13.04
CA ARG A 70 38.78 -24.27 13.63
C ARG A 70 37.84 -23.05 13.41
N ARG A 71 38.42 -21.84 13.39
CA ARG A 71 37.69 -20.61 13.00
C ARG A 71 37.34 -20.62 11.52
N ALA A 72 38.29 -20.99 10.65
CA ALA A 72 38.03 -21.09 9.21
C ALA A 72 36.95 -22.13 8.88
N ARG A 73 36.95 -23.32 9.51
CA ARG A 73 35.89 -24.33 9.31
C ARG A 73 34.51 -23.84 9.75
N ARG A 74 34.40 -23.06 10.84
CA ARG A 74 33.13 -22.49 11.28
C ARG A 74 32.63 -21.39 10.33
N LEU A 75 33.52 -20.54 9.81
CA LEU A 75 33.17 -19.50 8.82
C LEU A 75 32.78 -20.12 7.49
N VAL A 76 33.50 -21.16 7.02
CA VAL A 76 33.11 -21.89 5.79
C VAL A 76 31.77 -22.60 5.96
N GLY A 77 31.54 -23.28 7.10
CA GLY A 77 30.27 -23.94 7.39
C GLY A 77 29.12 -22.96 7.46
N ALA A 78 29.30 -21.79 8.08
CA ALA A 78 28.31 -20.73 8.12
C ALA A 78 28.06 -20.14 6.71
N GLY A 79 29.11 -19.93 5.93
CA GLY A 79 29.01 -19.43 4.55
C GLY A 79 28.24 -20.38 3.63
N VAL A 80 28.51 -21.70 3.74
CA VAL A 80 27.79 -22.74 2.99
C VAL A 80 26.33 -22.81 3.42
N ALA A 81 26.04 -22.76 4.74
CA ALA A 81 24.66 -22.76 5.25
C ALA A 81 23.89 -21.55 4.79
N VAL A 82 24.48 -20.33 4.81
CA VAL A 82 23.87 -19.10 4.30
C VAL A 82 23.68 -19.18 2.78
N GLY A 83 24.66 -19.69 2.04
CA GLY A 83 24.56 -19.84 0.58
C GLY A 83 23.46 -20.80 0.14
N THR A 84 23.32 -21.95 0.81
CA THR A 84 22.27 -22.95 0.53
C THR A 84 20.89 -22.42 0.93
N ALA A 85 20.77 -21.76 2.09
CA ALA A 85 19.53 -21.12 2.52
C ALA A 85 19.09 -20.01 1.54
N THR A 86 20.04 -19.17 1.10
CA THR A 86 19.78 -18.10 0.11
C THR A 86 19.34 -18.69 -1.24
N GLY A 87 19.98 -19.75 -1.70
CA GLY A 87 19.60 -20.46 -2.92
C GLY A 87 18.20 -21.07 -2.84
N ALA A 88 17.89 -21.75 -1.74
CA ALA A 88 16.54 -22.32 -1.50
C ALA A 88 15.46 -21.26 -1.44
N VAL A 89 15.71 -20.13 -0.75
CA VAL A 89 14.79 -18.99 -0.69
C VAL A 89 14.56 -18.38 -2.07
N ARG A 90 15.62 -18.22 -2.89
CA ARG A 90 15.49 -17.72 -4.26
C ARG A 90 14.63 -18.63 -5.14
N VAL A 91 14.87 -19.93 -5.10
CA VAL A 91 14.06 -20.91 -5.87
C VAL A 91 12.62 -20.93 -5.39
N ALA A 92 12.38 -20.89 -4.08
CA ALA A 92 11.04 -20.81 -3.52
C ALA A 92 10.33 -19.51 -3.94
N LYS A 93 11.02 -18.36 -3.87
CA LYS A 93 10.51 -17.06 -4.35
C LYS A 93 10.12 -17.13 -5.83
N THR A 94 11.00 -17.69 -6.69
CA THR A 94 10.75 -17.77 -8.14
C THR A 94 9.51 -18.62 -8.45
N ARG A 95 9.39 -19.79 -7.80
CA ARG A 95 8.24 -20.69 -8.01
C ARG A 95 6.92 -20.08 -7.48
N ALA A 96 6.98 -19.45 -6.31
CA ALA A 96 5.83 -18.75 -5.75
C ALA A 96 5.40 -17.56 -6.63
N SER A 97 6.37 -16.78 -7.11
CA SER A 97 6.10 -15.66 -8.01
C SER A 97 5.42 -16.09 -9.31
N ALA A 98 5.90 -17.17 -9.95
CA ALA A 98 5.30 -17.67 -11.19
C ALA A 98 3.83 -18.12 -11.00
N ARG A 99 3.51 -18.77 -9.86
CA ARG A 99 2.12 -19.16 -9.54
C ARG A 99 1.23 -17.95 -9.28
N LEU A 100 1.74 -16.95 -8.55
CA LEU A 100 1.01 -15.73 -8.22
C LEU A 100 0.80 -14.87 -9.47
N GLU A 101 1.78 -14.79 -10.38
CA GLU A 101 1.61 -14.10 -11.67
C GLU A 101 0.53 -14.78 -12.53
N GLY A 102 0.51 -16.12 -12.57
CA GLY A 102 -0.55 -16.87 -13.23
C GLY A 102 -1.95 -16.53 -12.70
N GLY A 103 -2.10 -16.50 -11.36
CA GLY A 103 -3.34 -16.07 -10.71
C GLY A 103 -3.70 -14.61 -10.97
N GLY A 104 -2.71 -13.72 -11.11
CA GLY A 104 -2.93 -12.30 -11.44
C GLY A 104 -3.44 -12.08 -12.87
N ARG A 105 -3.12 -12.98 -13.81
CA ARG A 105 -3.63 -12.95 -15.19
C ARG A 105 -5.07 -13.44 -15.32
N GLN A 106 -5.46 -14.36 -14.46
CA GLN A 106 -6.75 -15.02 -14.55
C GLN A 106 -7.87 -14.09 -14.09
N ILE A 107 -8.74 -13.70 -15.01
CA ILE A 107 -9.99 -12.99 -14.70
C ILE A 107 -10.94 -13.98 -14.02
N GLU A 108 -11.47 -13.60 -12.88
CA GLU A 108 -12.42 -14.41 -12.10
C GLU A 108 -13.78 -14.49 -12.80
N THR A 109 -14.50 -15.58 -12.61
CA THR A 109 -15.80 -15.84 -13.25
C THR A 109 -16.80 -14.71 -13.05
N GLY A 110 -16.89 -14.17 -11.84
CA GLY A 110 -17.78 -13.04 -11.52
C GLY A 110 -17.44 -11.73 -12.25
N PHE A 111 -16.27 -11.63 -12.87
CA PHE A 111 -15.81 -10.48 -13.66
C PHE A 111 -15.48 -10.82 -15.12
N ALA A 112 -15.84 -12.03 -15.59
CA ALA A 112 -15.48 -12.49 -16.92
C ALA A 112 -16.18 -11.73 -18.07
N THR A 113 -17.34 -11.11 -17.79
CA THR A 113 -18.08 -10.34 -18.79
C THR A 113 -17.42 -8.95 -18.97
N PRO A 114 -17.01 -8.59 -20.21
CA PRO A 114 -16.50 -7.26 -20.50
C PRO A 114 -17.51 -6.16 -20.15
N PRO A 115 -17.05 -4.94 -19.83
CA PRO A 115 -17.93 -3.80 -19.58
C PRO A 115 -18.83 -3.50 -20.79
N ALA A 116 -20.08 -3.12 -20.53
CA ALA A 116 -21.03 -2.74 -21.57
C ALA A 116 -20.95 -1.27 -21.98
N LEU A 117 -20.21 -0.43 -21.24
CA LEU A 117 -20.12 1.01 -21.47
C LEU A 117 -18.87 1.33 -22.31
N GLU A 118 -19.03 2.21 -23.30
CA GLU A 118 -17.94 2.74 -24.15
C GLU A 118 -16.92 3.58 -23.34
N THR A 119 -17.33 4.08 -22.18
CA THR A 119 -16.49 4.87 -21.27
C THR A 119 -15.52 4.03 -20.44
N LEU A 120 -15.59 2.70 -20.53
CA LEU A 120 -14.74 1.78 -19.79
C LEU A 120 -13.78 1.04 -20.74
N SER A 121 -12.51 0.91 -20.36
CA SER A 121 -11.58 0.06 -21.09
C SER A 121 -12.08 -1.38 -21.17
N GLY A 122 -11.85 -2.03 -22.31
CA GLY A 122 -12.40 -3.36 -22.60
C GLY A 122 -13.88 -3.38 -22.96
N GLY A 123 -14.58 -2.24 -22.92
CA GLY A 123 -15.95 -2.08 -23.41
C GLY A 123 -16.01 -1.83 -24.92
N PRO A 124 -17.20 -1.53 -25.47
CA PRO A 124 -17.37 -1.28 -26.90
C PRO A 124 -16.44 -0.17 -27.39
N GLY A 125 -15.76 -0.40 -28.52
CA GLY A 125 -14.83 0.54 -29.11
C GLY A 125 -13.52 0.77 -28.36
N SER A 126 -13.28 0.09 -27.26
CA SER A 126 -12.01 0.16 -26.52
C SER A 126 -10.83 -0.35 -27.34
N LEU A 127 -9.68 0.31 -27.20
CA LEU A 127 -8.40 -0.11 -27.78
C LEU A 127 -7.70 -1.16 -26.89
N VAL A 128 -8.17 -1.33 -25.64
CA VAL A 128 -7.67 -2.33 -24.71
C VAL A 128 -8.49 -3.62 -24.85
N ASP A 129 -7.82 -4.72 -25.16
CA ASP A 129 -8.45 -6.04 -25.10
C ASP A 129 -8.71 -6.42 -23.64
N TYR A 130 -9.98 -6.65 -23.29
CA TYR A 130 -10.41 -7.02 -21.94
C TYR A 130 -9.70 -8.26 -21.40
N ALA A 131 -9.37 -9.22 -22.26
CA ALA A 131 -8.64 -10.44 -21.84
C ALA A 131 -7.23 -10.14 -21.29
N THR A 132 -6.67 -8.95 -21.56
CA THR A 132 -5.31 -8.57 -21.15
C THR A 132 -5.24 -7.70 -19.89
N VAL A 133 -6.39 -7.22 -19.38
CA VAL A 133 -6.41 -6.34 -18.19
C VAL A 133 -6.01 -7.06 -16.90
N GLY A 134 -6.13 -8.40 -16.89
CA GLY A 134 -5.87 -9.23 -15.72
C GLY A 134 -6.94 -9.10 -14.63
N ARG A 135 -6.76 -9.84 -13.54
CA ARG A 135 -7.72 -9.93 -12.44
C ARG A 135 -8.09 -8.57 -11.85
N GLU A 136 -7.10 -7.77 -11.47
CA GLU A 136 -7.34 -6.51 -10.78
C GLU A 136 -7.90 -5.44 -11.72
N GLY A 137 -7.50 -5.43 -12.99
CA GLY A 137 -8.08 -4.56 -14.00
C GLY A 137 -9.56 -4.89 -14.25
N ALA A 138 -9.90 -6.17 -14.35
CA ALA A 138 -11.30 -6.60 -14.51
C ALA A 138 -12.17 -6.17 -13.33
N ARG A 139 -11.68 -6.33 -12.08
CA ARG A 139 -12.37 -5.86 -10.87
C ARG A 139 -12.57 -4.34 -10.90
N PHE A 140 -11.54 -3.57 -11.23
CA PHE A 140 -11.59 -2.10 -11.29
C PHE A 140 -12.59 -1.59 -12.34
N LEU A 141 -12.55 -2.14 -13.55
CA LEU A 141 -13.43 -1.74 -14.65
C LEU A 141 -14.89 -2.12 -14.40
N SER A 142 -15.12 -3.31 -13.82
CA SER A 142 -16.47 -3.80 -13.50
C SER A 142 -17.06 -3.16 -12.25
N SER A 143 -16.37 -2.25 -11.61
CA SER A 143 -16.78 -1.58 -10.37
C SER A 143 -17.36 -0.18 -10.62
N SER A 144 -17.67 0.23 -11.86
CA SER A 144 -18.28 1.54 -12.12
C SER A 144 -19.62 1.67 -11.37
N VAL A 145 -19.85 2.85 -10.82
CA VAL A 145 -21.01 3.08 -9.95
C VAL A 145 -22.30 3.10 -10.78
N PRO A 146 -23.31 2.29 -10.42
CA PRO A 146 -24.59 2.32 -11.09
C PRO A 146 -25.28 3.70 -10.95
N PRO A 147 -25.94 4.21 -11.99
CA PRO A 147 -26.66 5.50 -11.95
C PRO A 147 -27.66 5.61 -10.79
N ALA A 148 -28.31 4.50 -10.44
CA ALA A 148 -29.27 4.46 -9.31
C ALA A 148 -28.60 4.76 -7.96
N VAL A 149 -27.36 4.32 -7.75
CA VAL A 149 -26.61 4.61 -6.52
C VAL A 149 -26.23 6.10 -6.45
N ILE A 150 -25.84 6.69 -7.57
CA ILE A 150 -25.56 8.14 -7.63
C ILE A 150 -26.82 8.93 -7.29
N GLU A 151 -27.97 8.57 -7.86
CA GLU A 151 -29.26 9.20 -7.59
C GLU A 151 -29.68 9.03 -6.13
N GLU A 152 -29.51 7.84 -5.54
CA GLU A 152 -29.82 7.55 -4.15
C GLU A 152 -29.00 8.43 -3.18
N VAL A 153 -27.69 8.57 -3.45
CA VAL A 153 -26.81 9.36 -2.59
C VAL A 153 -27.00 10.85 -2.75
N THR A 154 -27.09 11.34 -3.99
CA THR A 154 -27.06 12.77 -4.30
C THR A 154 -28.44 13.39 -4.44
N GLY A 155 -29.50 12.57 -4.60
CA GLY A 155 -30.85 13.02 -4.95
C GLY A 155 -30.99 13.53 -6.39
N ARG A 156 -29.96 13.29 -7.25
CA ARG A 156 -29.94 13.73 -8.66
C ARG A 156 -29.55 12.60 -9.57
N LYS A 157 -30.29 12.42 -10.64
CA LYS A 157 -29.96 11.46 -11.68
C LYS A 157 -28.72 11.93 -12.42
N PRO A 158 -27.68 11.09 -12.58
CA PRO A 158 -26.51 11.46 -13.35
C PRO A 158 -26.86 11.55 -14.85
N GLU A 159 -26.33 12.56 -15.54
CA GLU A 159 -26.50 12.74 -16.98
C GLU A 159 -25.44 11.97 -17.78
N ILE A 160 -24.30 11.67 -17.14
CA ILE A 160 -23.14 11.03 -17.77
C ILE A 160 -22.60 9.91 -16.88
N SER A 161 -21.94 8.95 -17.48
CA SER A 161 -21.23 7.87 -16.75
C SER A 161 -19.78 8.25 -16.54
N GLY A 162 -19.18 7.84 -15.43
CA GLY A 162 -17.75 7.95 -15.20
C GLY A 162 -16.93 7.23 -16.27
N ILE A 163 -15.70 7.67 -16.46
CA ILE A 163 -14.73 7.04 -17.34
C ILE A 163 -13.71 6.29 -16.49
N ARG A 164 -13.48 5.01 -16.80
CA ARG A 164 -12.39 4.22 -16.19
C ARG A 164 -11.49 3.62 -17.28
N VAL A 165 -10.26 4.08 -17.28
CA VAL A 165 -9.22 3.55 -18.16
C VAL A 165 -8.29 2.66 -17.33
N PHE A 166 -8.16 1.40 -17.73
CA PHE A 166 -7.19 0.49 -17.14
C PHE A 166 -6.45 -0.26 -18.23
N VAL A 167 -5.11 -0.14 -18.22
CA VAL A 167 -4.24 -0.89 -19.13
C VAL A 167 -3.48 -1.91 -18.29
N GLY A 168 -3.71 -3.21 -18.56
CA GLY A 168 -3.09 -4.31 -17.85
C GLY A 168 -1.60 -4.48 -18.16
N TYR A 169 -0.93 -5.27 -17.33
CA TYR A 169 0.49 -5.60 -17.56
C TYR A 169 0.72 -6.30 -18.91
N ASP A 170 -0.21 -7.16 -19.32
CA ASP A 170 -0.13 -7.93 -20.56
C ASP A 170 -0.82 -7.22 -21.76
N SER A 171 -1.38 -6.00 -21.59
CA SER A 171 -2.04 -5.26 -22.69
C SER A 171 -1.05 -4.72 -23.72
N ALA A 172 0.20 -4.52 -23.33
CA ALA A 172 1.29 -4.18 -24.26
C ALA A 172 2.65 -4.57 -23.67
N PRO A 173 3.68 -4.82 -24.51
CA PRO A 173 4.92 -5.46 -24.05
C PRO A 173 5.83 -4.56 -23.22
N THR A 174 5.78 -3.24 -23.40
CA THR A 174 6.67 -2.31 -22.70
C THR A 174 5.88 -1.26 -21.89
N PRO A 175 6.48 -0.64 -20.88
CA PRO A 175 5.85 0.46 -20.14
C PRO A 175 5.39 1.59 -21.07
N GLU A 176 6.23 1.97 -22.03
CA GLU A 176 5.94 3.04 -22.98
C GLU A 176 4.71 2.70 -23.86
N ALA A 177 4.63 1.46 -24.36
CA ALA A 177 3.50 1.00 -25.16
C ALA A 177 2.20 0.92 -24.35
N ARG A 178 2.27 0.47 -23.07
CA ARG A 178 1.10 0.48 -22.17
C ARG A 178 0.62 1.89 -21.89
N VAL A 179 1.54 2.81 -21.63
CA VAL A 179 1.20 4.22 -21.41
C VAL A 179 0.63 4.87 -22.65
N ALA A 180 1.22 4.62 -23.83
CA ALA A 180 0.66 5.13 -25.10
C ALA A 180 -0.78 4.67 -25.31
N LEU A 181 -1.06 3.37 -25.06
CA LEU A 181 -2.39 2.81 -25.13
C LEU A 181 -3.36 3.48 -24.12
N ALA A 182 -2.91 3.77 -22.89
CA ALA A 182 -3.71 4.47 -21.90
C ALA A 182 -4.05 5.90 -22.31
N LEU A 183 -3.09 6.63 -22.89
CA LEU A 183 -3.31 7.99 -23.39
C LEU A 183 -4.29 8.01 -24.58
N GLU A 184 -4.20 7.03 -25.49
CA GLU A 184 -5.16 6.88 -26.59
C GLU A 184 -6.58 6.56 -26.05
N GLU A 185 -6.71 5.69 -25.06
CA GLU A 185 -7.99 5.42 -24.41
C GLU A 185 -8.57 6.67 -23.72
N LEU A 186 -7.73 7.47 -23.03
CA LEU A 186 -8.17 8.74 -22.44
C LEU A 186 -8.69 9.71 -23.50
N ARG A 187 -8.03 9.81 -24.64
CA ARG A 187 -8.49 10.66 -25.76
C ARG A 187 -9.79 10.12 -26.37
N ARG A 188 -9.86 8.82 -26.63
CA ARG A 188 -11.04 8.16 -27.19
C ARG A 188 -12.29 8.36 -26.34
N THR A 189 -12.15 8.24 -25.02
CA THR A 189 -13.27 8.33 -24.07
C THR A 189 -13.68 9.76 -23.74
N GLY A 190 -12.94 10.78 -24.22
CA GLY A 190 -13.18 12.18 -23.85
C GLY A 190 -12.81 12.48 -22.38
N ALA A 191 -11.84 11.78 -21.83
CA ALA A 191 -11.44 11.91 -20.42
C ALA A 191 -10.99 13.33 -20.06
N TYR A 192 -10.34 14.03 -21.00
CA TYR A 192 -9.85 15.39 -20.78
C TYR A 192 -10.92 16.47 -20.82
N ASP A 193 -12.15 16.13 -21.20
CA ASP A 193 -13.30 17.05 -21.21
C ASP A 193 -14.14 16.94 -19.93
N ARG A 194 -13.80 16.00 -19.04
CA ARG A 194 -14.42 15.84 -17.72
C ARG A 194 -13.97 16.94 -16.77
N GLY A 195 -14.77 17.16 -15.71
CA GLY A 195 -14.41 18.08 -14.63
C GLY A 195 -13.23 17.61 -13.79
N HIS A 196 -13.04 16.29 -13.69
CA HIS A 196 -11.99 15.67 -12.85
C HIS A 196 -11.27 14.56 -13.59
N LEU A 197 -9.94 14.48 -13.41
CA LEU A 197 -9.10 13.40 -13.92
C LEU A 197 -8.25 12.83 -12.77
N LEU A 198 -8.56 11.60 -12.35
CA LEU A 198 -7.81 10.88 -11.33
C LEU A 198 -6.73 10.01 -11.96
N ILE A 199 -5.47 10.29 -11.65
CA ILE A 199 -4.32 9.49 -12.04
C ILE A 199 -3.99 8.54 -10.88
N GLY A 200 -4.40 7.28 -11.00
CA GLY A 200 -4.17 6.24 -10.00
C GLY A 200 -2.85 5.52 -10.20
N ALA A 201 -2.13 5.27 -9.12
CA ALA A 201 -0.98 4.38 -9.12
C ALA A 201 -1.39 3.03 -8.51
N PRO A 202 -1.47 1.95 -9.32
CA PRO A 202 -1.84 0.64 -8.80
C PRO A 202 -0.73 0.03 -7.95
N ALA A 203 -1.08 -0.94 -7.11
CA ALA A 203 -0.13 -1.75 -6.37
C ALA A 203 0.60 -2.78 -7.26
N GLY A 204 1.53 -3.55 -6.69
CA GLY A 204 2.35 -4.51 -7.44
C GLY A 204 1.60 -5.58 -8.22
N SER A 205 0.42 -5.97 -7.74
CA SER A 205 -0.48 -6.92 -8.42
C SER A 205 -1.34 -6.29 -9.53
N GLY A 206 -1.24 -4.99 -9.74
CA GLY A 206 -2.18 -4.22 -10.56
C GLY A 206 -3.41 -3.73 -9.81
N TYR A 207 -3.52 -4.01 -8.50
CA TYR A 207 -4.65 -3.57 -7.69
C TYR A 207 -4.76 -2.05 -7.70
N ALA A 208 -5.89 -1.55 -8.18
CA ALA A 208 -6.32 -0.16 -8.12
C ALA A 208 -7.60 -0.09 -7.27
N ASN A 209 -7.54 0.63 -6.15
CA ASN A 209 -8.70 0.75 -5.27
C ASN A 209 -9.82 1.54 -5.97
N SER A 210 -11.00 0.92 -6.06
CA SER A 210 -12.15 1.57 -6.70
C SER A 210 -12.78 2.65 -5.83
N THR A 211 -12.66 2.59 -4.51
CA THR A 211 -13.37 3.49 -3.58
C THR A 211 -13.13 4.97 -3.87
N PRO A 212 -11.92 5.47 -4.13
CA PRO A 212 -11.72 6.88 -4.49
C PRO A 212 -12.42 7.28 -5.79
N VAL A 213 -12.47 6.37 -6.76
CA VAL A 213 -13.17 6.59 -8.02
C VAL A 213 -14.69 6.59 -7.79
N ASP A 214 -15.19 5.67 -6.95
CA ASP A 214 -16.61 5.61 -6.58
C ASP A 214 -17.07 6.91 -5.92
N VAL A 215 -16.27 7.44 -4.97
CA VAL A 215 -16.58 8.74 -4.32
C VAL A 215 -16.67 9.86 -5.36
N LEU A 216 -15.70 9.90 -6.28
CA LEU A 216 -15.71 10.90 -7.36
C LEU A 216 -16.91 10.71 -8.29
N GLU A 217 -17.17 9.49 -8.77
CA GLU A 217 -18.32 9.21 -9.64
C GLU A 217 -19.64 9.62 -8.97
N ILE A 218 -19.83 9.32 -7.68
CA ILE A 218 -21.02 9.64 -6.93
C ILE A 218 -21.15 11.16 -6.75
N LEU A 219 -20.16 11.81 -6.17
CA LEU A 219 -20.27 13.22 -5.77
C LEU A 219 -20.20 14.20 -6.94
N THR A 220 -19.63 13.79 -8.09
CA THR A 220 -19.59 14.59 -9.32
C THR A 220 -20.68 14.24 -10.30
N GLY A 221 -21.56 13.27 -10.00
CA GLY A 221 -22.59 12.80 -10.94
C GLY A 221 -22.01 12.16 -12.20
N GLY A 222 -20.84 11.50 -12.11
CA GLY A 222 -20.15 10.88 -13.23
C GLY A 222 -19.17 11.79 -13.98
N ASP A 223 -19.02 13.08 -13.59
CA ASP A 223 -18.11 14.02 -14.27
C ASP A 223 -16.63 13.81 -13.83
N VAL A 224 -16.18 12.59 -14.03
CA VAL A 224 -14.82 12.14 -13.70
C VAL A 224 -14.30 11.14 -14.70
N ALA A 225 -12.98 11.19 -14.95
CA ALA A 225 -12.21 10.13 -15.55
C ALA A 225 -11.14 9.62 -14.57
N ALA A 226 -10.94 8.32 -14.53
CA ALA A 226 -9.87 7.69 -13.75
C ALA A 226 -9.01 6.82 -14.65
N VAL A 227 -7.68 6.85 -14.44
CA VAL A 227 -6.74 6.03 -15.20
C VAL A 227 -5.74 5.33 -14.29
N ALA A 228 -5.47 4.06 -14.57
CA ALA A 228 -4.39 3.30 -13.96
C ALA A 228 -3.71 2.39 -14.98
N VAL A 229 -2.38 2.24 -14.87
CA VAL A 229 -1.57 1.39 -15.76
C VAL A 229 -0.82 0.35 -14.94
N GLY A 230 -1.11 -0.92 -15.17
CA GLY A 230 -0.46 -2.05 -14.50
C GLY A 230 1.02 -2.18 -14.90
N TYR A 231 1.88 -2.38 -13.90
CA TYR A 231 3.32 -2.60 -14.08
C TYR A 231 3.79 -3.97 -13.59
N GLY A 232 2.89 -4.78 -13.06
CA GLY A 232 3.17 -6.09 -12.53
C GLY A 232 1.92 -6.89 -12.21
N LEU A 233 2.12 -8.14 -11.78
CA LEU A 233 1.08 -9.10 -11.40
C LEU A 233 1.37 -9.75 -10.04
N LEU A 234 2.38 -9.26 -9.30
CA LEU A 234 2.82 -9.82 -8.04
C LEU A 234 2.32 -9.00 -6.86
N PRO A 235 2.00 -9.63 -5.72
CA PRO A 235 1.74 -8.92 -4.48
C PRO A 235 2.83 -7.90 -4.12
N SER A 236 2.46 -6.81 -3.47
CA SER A 236 3.33 -5.65 -3.20
C SER A 236 4.65 -6.02 -2.52
N PHE A 237 4.64 -6.95 -1.55
CA PHE A 237 5.85 -7.39 -0.84
C PHE A 237 6.84 -8.17 -1.72
N LEU A 238 6.40 -8.74 -2.85
CA LEU A 238 7.26 -9.39 -3.86
C LEU A 238 7.68 -8.44 -4.99
N SER A 239 7.12 -7.24 -5.04
CA SER A 239 7.32 -6.24 -6.10
C SER A 239 8.22 -5.08 -5.68
N LEU A 240 8.82 -5.12 -4.48
CA LEU A 240 9.68 -4.06 -3.98
C LEU A 240 10.93 -3.81 -4.85
N ASP A 241 11.42 -4.83 -5.54
CA ASP A 241 12.51 -4.75 -6.51
C ASP A 241 12.08 -4.14 -7.86
N ARG A 242 10.77 -3.99 -8.11
CA ARG A 242 10.19 -3.42 -9.34
C ARG A 242 9.76 -1.96 -9.20
N VAL A 243 9.99 -1.32 -8.05
CA VAL A 243 9.59 0.08 -7.82
C VAL A 243 10.14 1.03 -8.89
N GLN A 244 11.37 0.83 -9.36
CA GLN A 244 11.96 1.66 -10.42
C GLN A 244 11.21 1.54 -11.74
N LEU A 245 10.82 0.34 -12.17
CA LEU A 245 10.02 0.11 -13.37
C LEU A 245 8.60 0.68 -13.21
N ALA A 246 8.03 0.51 -12.04
CA ALA A 246 6.72 1.03 -11.69
C ALA A 246 6.70 2.56 -11.71
N SER A 247 7.69 3.20 -11.09
CA SER A 247 7.81 4.67 -11.09
C SER A 247 8.09 5.24 -12.49
N LEU A 248 8.83 4.51 -13.33
CA LEU A 248 8.98 4.88 -14.75
C LEU A 248 7.63 4.87 -15.47
N THR A 249 6.84 3.79 -15.34
CA THR A 249 5.50 3.69 -15.93
C THR A 249 4.61 4.85 -15.47
N GLN A 250 4.61 5.14 -14.17
CA GLN A 250 3.81 6.22 -13.61
C GLN A 250 4.27 7.61 -14.09
N ARG A 251 5.60 7.83 -14.18
CA ARG A 251 6.16 9.08 -14.72
C ARG A 251 5.77 9.29 -16.17
N LEU A 252 5.91 8.28 -17.01
CA LEU A 252 5.52 8.35 -18.42
C LEU A 252 4.03 8.67 -18.57
N LEU A 253 3.17 8.08 -17.74
CA LEU A 253 1.74 8.37 -17.75
C LEU A 253 1.46 9.83 -17.36
N ILE A 254 2.04 10.30 -16.27
CA ILE A 254 1.89 11.69 -15.80
C ILE A 254 2.40 12.68 -16.85
N ASP A 255 3.59 12.45 -17.42
CA ASP A 255 4.18 13.33 -18.42
C ASP A 255 3.35 13.36 -19.71
N GLY A 256 2.83 12.20 -20.14
CA GLY A 256 1.95 12.08 -21.30
C GLY A 256 0.63 12.82 -21.10
N ILE A 257 -0.02 12.68 -19.94
CA ILE A 257 -1.23 13.43 -19.60
C ILE A 257 -0.95 14.94 -19.53
N THR A 258 0.18 15.33 -18.92
CA THR A 258 0.58 16.74 -18.85
C THR A 258 0.74 17.33 -20.24
N ALA A 259 1.36 16.59 -21.17
CA ALA A 259 1.52 17.00 -22.57
C ALA A 259 0.17 17.12 -23.28
N ASP A 260 -0.76 16.19 -23.07
CA ASP A 260 -2.11 16.23 -23.66
C ASP A 260 -2.97 17.39 -23.12
N LEU A 261 -2.73 17.81 -21.89
CA LEU A 261 -3.41 18.95 -21.26
C LEU A 261 -2.78 20.30 -21.64
N ALA A 262 -1.55 20.29 -22.15
CA ALA A 262 -0.88 21.53 -22.54
C ALA A 262 -1.65 22.25 -23.66
N GLY A 263 -1.89 23.54 -23.45
CA GLY A 263 -2.59 24.39 -24.44
C GLY A 263 -4.12 24.21 -24.51
N ARG A 264 -4.72 23.33 -23.70
CA ARG A 264 -6.17 23.24 -23.60
C ARG A 264 -6.73 24.44 -22.86
N SER A 265 -7.75 25.09 -23.44
CA SER A 265 -8.46 26.21 -22.80
C SER A 265 -9.32 25.77 -21.60
N LYS A 266 -9.84 24.55 -21.65
CA LYS A 266 -10.54 23.87 -20.55
C LYS A 266 -9.78 22.60 -20.20
N ARG A 267 -9.47 22.40 -18.94
CA ARG A 267 -8.84 21.19 -18.43
C ARG A 267 -9.57 20.64 -17.21
N PRO A 268 -9.54 19.33 -16.99
CA PRO A 268 -10.03 18.75 -15.72
C PRO A 268 -9.16 19.21 -14.54
N ARG A 269 -9.71 19.14 -13.34
CA ARG A 269 -8.90 19.10 -12.13
C ARG A 269 -8.10 17.81 -12.12
N VAL A 270 -6.78 17.91 -12.03
CA VAL A 270 -5.87 16.77 -12.00
C VAL A 270 -5.66 16.30 -10.57
N LEU A 271 -6.10 15.08 -10.30
CA LEU A 271 -6.06 14.46 -8.99
C LEU A 271 -5.10 13.26 -9.00
N LEU A 272 -4.27 13.12 -7.99
CA LEU A 272 -3.35 11.99 -7.81
C LEU A 272 -3.84 11.09 -6.69
N TYR A 273 -3.79 9.77 -6.91
CA TYR A 273 -4.10 8.77 -5.91
C TYR A 273 -3.11 7.62 -5.90
N GLY A 274 -2.66 7.23 -4.74
CA GLY A 274 -1.87 6.01 -4.55
C GLY A 274 -2.13 5.41 -3.18
N GLU A 275 -2.21 4.08 -3.14
CA GLU A 275 -2.35 3.32 -1.90
C GLU A 275 -1.24 2.30 -1.77
N SER A 276 -0.68 2.13 -0.57
CA SER A 276 0.36 1.14 -0.30
C SER A 276 1.58 1.33 -1.23
N LEU A 277 2.00 0.27 -1.90
CA LEU A 277 3.09 0.35 -2.88
C LEU A 277 2.79 1.34 -4.01
N GLY A 278 1.50 1.52 -4.39
CA GLY A 278 1.08 2.53 -5.36
C GLY A 278 1.42 3.96 -4.91
N ALA A 279 1.21 4.29 -3.64
CA ALA A 279 1.62 5.57 -3.07
C ALA A 279 3.13 5.78 -3.22
N ARG A 280 3.94 4.80 -2.81
CA ARG A 280 5.40 4.84 -2.97
C ARG A 280 5.85 4.99 -4.42
N VAL A 281 5.20 4.27 -5.35
CA VAL A 281 5.49 4.31 -6.78
C VAL A 281 5.20 5.71 -7.36
N GLN A 282 4.07 6.30 -7.00
CA GLN A 282 3.69 7.62 -7.49
C GLN A 282 4.62 8.71 -6.90
N GLN A 283 4.92 8.66 -5.62
CA GLN A 283 5.92 9.55 -4.97
C GLN A 283 7.31 9.40 -5.62
N ALA A 284 7.73 8.19 -5.95
CA ALA A 284 9.01 7.96 -6.66
C ALA A 284 8.99 8.47 -8.12
N ALA A 285 7.83 8.61 -8.73
CA ALA A 285 7.68 9.21 -10.06
C ALA A 285 7.82 10.74 -10.04
N ILE A 286 7.54 11.37 -8.90
CA ILE A 286 7.56 12.83 -8.68
C ILE A 286 8.43 13.19 -7.45
N PRO A 287 9.73 12.84 -7.45
CA PRO A 287 10.57 12.87 -6.26
C PRO A 287 10.86 14.26 -5.73
N ALA A 288 10.69 15.32 -6.53
CA ALA A 288 10.87 16.69 -6.08
C ALA A 288 9.69 17.20 -5.22
N GLY A 289 8.59 16.45 -5.12
CA GLY A 289 7.41 16.85 -4.36
C GLY A 289 6.70 18.06 -4.96
N SER A 290 6.59 19.17 -4.21
CA SER A 290 5.86 20.36 -4.63
C SER A 290 6.25 20.89 -6.02
N PRO A 291 7.55 21.01 -6.40
CA PRO A 291 7.92 21.42 -7.76
C PRO A 291 7.41 20.49 -8.86
N ASP A 292 7.37 19.18 -8.62
CA ASP A 292 6.79 18.24 -9.58
C ASP A 292 5.27 18.40 -9.67
N LEU A 293 4.58 18.58 -8.54
CA LEU A 293 3.14 18.84 -8.51
C LEU A 293 2.77 20.11 -9.29
N ASP A 294 3.58 21.16 -9.18
CA ASP A 294 3.40 22.39 -9.94
C ASP A 294 3.60 22.16 -11.45
N ARG A 295 4.66 21.45 -11.82
CA ARG A 295 4.98 21.13 -13.21
C ARG A 295 3.85 20.38 -13.93
N ILE A 296 3.23 19.43 -13.25
CA ILE A 296 2.11 18.64 -13.81
C ILE A 296 0.76 19.34 -13.64
N GLY A 297 0.70 20.41 -12.89
CA GLY A 297 -0.53 21.12 -12.56
C GLY A 297 -1.50 20.25 -11.79
N ALA A 298 -1.01 19.47 -10.80
CA ALA A 298 -1.85 18.69 -9.93
C ALA A 298 -2.63 19.60 -9.00
N ASP A 299 -3.95 19.41 -8.95
CA ASP A 299 -4.83 20.20 -8.10
C ASP A 299 -4.93 19.60 -6.67
N ALA A 300 -4.82 18.28 -6.55
CA ALA A 300 -4.75 17.60 -5.25
C ALA A 300 -4.09 16.22 -5.37
N ALA A 301 -3.54 15.73 -4.26
CA ALA A 301 -3.00 14.38 -4.14
C ALA A 301 -3.43 13.74 -2.81
N LEU A 302 -3.80 12.47 -2.87
CA LEU A 302 -4.09 11.65 -1.69
C LEU A 302 -3.25 10.37 -1.74
N TRP A 303 -2.38 10.19 -0.77
CA TRP A 303 -1.62 8.97 -0.59
C TRP A 303 -2.03 8.27 0.71
N VAL A 304 -2.27 6.96 0.59
CA VAL A 304 -2.88 6.16 1.65
C VAL A 304 -1.95 5.01 2.02
N GLY A 305 -1.64 4.88 3.32
CA GLY A 305 -0.82 3.79 3.83
C GLY A 305 0.54 3.68 3.14
N THR A 306 1.23 4.79 2.93
CA THR A 306 2.54 4.80 2.26
C THR A 306 3.54 3.92 3.04
N PRO A 307 4.19 2.94 2.40
CA PRO A 307 5.21 2.15 3.08
C PRO A 307 6.31 3.02 3.68
N GLY A 308 6.59 2.82 4.95
CA GLY A 308 7.59 3.58 5.71
C GLY A 308 9.03 3.46 5.17
N GLY A 309 9.92 4.26 5.73
CA GLY A 309 11.34 4.26 5.42
C GLY A 309 11.85 5.59 4.83
N PRO A 310 13.15 5.67 4.50
CA PRO A 310 13.82 6.94 4.15
C PRO A 310 13.19 7.68 2.96
N GLN A 311 12.66 6.96 1.97
CA GLN A 311 12.01 7.56 0.80
C GLN A 311 10.71 8.28 1.20
N SER A 312 9.87 7.63 2.04
CA SER A 312 8.64 8.23 2.54
C SER A 312 8.95 9.49 3.35
N VAL A 313 9.90 9.40 4.29
CA VAL A 313 10.33 10.54 5.12
C VAL A 313 10.81 11.72 4.25
N ALA A 314 11.63 11.44 3.23
CA ALA A 314 12.13 12.47 2.32
C ALA A 314 11.00 13.12 1.52
N PHE A 315 10.02 12.34 1.06
CA PHE A 315 8.89 12.85 0.29
C PHE A 315 7.95 13.69 1.15
N HIS A 316 7.62 13.24 2.37
CA HIS A 316 6.84 14.04 3.33
C HIS A 316 7.51 15.40 3.59
N ALA A 317 8.84 15.42 3.75
CA ALA A 317 9.58 16.67 3.91
C ALA A 317 9.52 17.58 2.66
N ALA A 318 9.52 16.99 1.46
CA ALA A 318 9.47 17.72 0.20
C ALA A 318 8.10 18.40 -0.08
N VAL A 319 7.02 17.95 0.57
CA VAL A 319 5.67 18.51 0.43
C VAL A 319 5.12 19.10 1.74
N ALA A 320 5.95 19.24 2.77
CA ALA A 320 5.51 19.59 4.13
C ALA A 320 4.75 20.91 4.22
N SER A 321 5.05 21.89 3.35
CA SER A 321 4.41 23.23 3.36
C SER A 321 2.96 23.22 2.87
N GLU A 322 2.53 22.16 2.18
CA GLU A 322 1.23 22.05 1.56
C GLU A 322 0.52 20.72 1.84
N SER A 323 1.02 20.00 2.85
CA SER A 323 0.49 18.68 3.21
C SER A 323 -0.16 18.63 4.58
N ILE A 324 -1.08 17.68 4.73
CA ILE A 324 -1.64 17.26 6.00
C ILE A 324 -1.58 15.74 6.10
N THR A 325 -1.21 15.22 7.26
CA THR A 325 -1.27 13.80 7.58
C THR A 325 -2.33 13.56 8.63
N ILE A 326 -3.24 12.63 8.37
CA ILE A 326 -4.28 12.19 9.29
C ILE A 326 -4.19 10.69 9.53
N ASP A 327 -4.47 10.28 10.76
CA ASP A 327 -4.55 8.88 11.20
C ASP A 327 -5.97 8.30 11.02
N ARG A 328 -6.97 9.20 10.97
CA ARG A 328 -8.39 8.87 10.87
C ARG A 328 -9.23 10.05 10.40
N PRO A 329 -10.44 9.81 9.83
CA PRO A 329 -11.31 10.89 9.34
C PRO A 329 -11.69 11.95 10.38
N GLU A 330 -11.77 11.59 11.66
CA GLU A 330 -12.10 12.53 12.75
C GLU A 330 -11.01 13.59 12.96
N GLN A 331 -9.84 13.44 12.34
CA GLN A 331 -8.76 14.45 12.34
C GLN A 331 -8.84 15.39 11.13
N ILE A 332 -9.80 15.21 10.23
CA ILE A 332 -10.03 16.16 9.14
C ILE A 332 -10.42 17.50 9.79
N PRO A 333 -9.67 18.58 9.54
CA PRO A 333 -10.01 19.88 10.11
C PRO A 333 -11.37 20.39 9.62
N ASP A 334 -12.16 20.96 10.53
CA ASP A 334 -13.41 21.61 10.20
C ASP A 334 -13.44 23.02 10.87
N PRO A 335 -13.34 24.10 10.11
CA PRO A 335 -13.13 24.16 8.64
C PRO A 335 -11.73 23.69 8.20
N VAL A 336 -11.64 23.20 6.96
CA VAL A 336 -10.34 22.91 6.35
C VAL A 336 -9.53 24.21 6.23
N PRO A 337 -8.21 24.22 6.58
CA PRO A 337 -7.39 25.42 6.55
C PRO A 337 -7.32 26.08 5.16
N GLU A 338 -7.15 27.40 5.15
CA GLU A 338 -6.85 28.16 3.94
C GLU A 338 -5.41 28.73 4.02
N PRO A 339 -4.54 28.55 3.02
CA PRO A 339 -4.81 27.80 1.79
C PRO A 339 -5.02 26.31 2.07
N ARG A 340 -5.89 25.70 1.28
CA ARG A 340 -6.19 24.26 1.44
C ARG A 340 -4.95 23.41 1.20
N PRO A 341 -4.70 22.39 2.04
CA PRO A 341 -3.63 21.43 1.77
C PRO A 341 -3.85 20.75 0.41
N ARG A 342 -2.86 20.84 -0.47
CA ARG A 342 -2.89 20.16 -1.78
C ARG A 342 -2.58 18.69 -1.65
N VAL A 343 -1.83 18.30 -0.61
CA VAL A 343 -1.36 16.93 -0.38
C VAL A 343 -1.98 16.41 0.92
N TRP A 344 -2.58 15.22 0.82
CA TRP A 344 -3.14 14.51 1.95
C TRP A 344 -2.48 13.14 2.11
N PHE A 345 -2.11 12.82 3.33
CA PHE A 345 -1.70 11.48 3.72
C PHE A 345 -2.72 10.92 4.71
N LEU A 346 -3.25 9.73 4.40
CA LEU A 346 -4.03 8.94 5.35
C LEU A 346 -3.17 7.76 5.78
N GLU A 347 -2.64 7.81 7.00
CA GLU A 347 -1.67 6.85 7.51
C GLU A 347 -2.01 6.47 8.95
N HIS A 348 -2.51 5.26 9.16
CA HIS A 348 -2.82 4.79 10.51
C HIS A 348 -1.55 4.54 11.31
N ASP A 349 -1.47 5.05 12.53
CA ASP A 349 -0.35 4.83 13.46
C ASP A 349 -0.09 3.33 13.73
N GLY A 350 -1.12 2.51 13.67
CA GLY A 350 -1.06 1.05 13.85
C GLY A 350 -0.90 0.25 12.56
N ASP A 351 -0.65 0.90 11.42
CA ASP A 351 -0.39 0.20 10.18
C ASP A 351 1.06 -0.29 10.12
N PRO A 352 1.30 -1.61 10.10
CA PRO A 352 2.67 -2.13 10.08
C PRO A 352 3.40 -1.83 8.76
N VAL A 353 2.70 -1.54 7.66
CA VAL A 353 3.30 -1.15 6.38
C VAL A 353 3.86 0.27 6.48
N VAL A 354 3.12 1.20 7.06
CA VAL A 354 3.57 2.58 7.33
C VAL A 354 4.73 2.58 8.34
N LEU A 355 4.64 1.74 9.37
CA LEU A 355 5.69 1.60 10.38
C LEU A 355 6.91 0.82 9.92
N PHE A 356 6.89 0.22 8.72
CA PHE A 356 7.98 -0.62 8.23
C PHE A 356 9.24 0.21 7.96
N ASP A 357 10.05 0.42 9.01
CA ASP A 357 11.33 1.10 8.96
C ASP A 357 12.39 0.33 9.76
N PRO A 358 13.58 0.03 9.18
CA PRO A 358 14.66 -0.64 9.90
C PRO A 358 15.13 0.09 11.16
N THR A 359 14.90 1.39 11.27
CA THR A 359 15.29 2.19 12.45
C THR A 359 14.53 1.78 13.71
N ILE A 360 13.35 1.19 13.59
CA ILE A 360 12.58 0.61 14.72
C ILE A 360 13.40 -0.45 15.47
N ALA A 361 14.39 -1.06 14.81
CA ALA A 361 15.27 -2.02 15.48
C ALA A 361 16.08 -1.38 16.64
N TYR A 362 16.34 -0.05 16.60
CA TYR A 362 17.13 0.66 17.62
C TYR A 362 16.46 1.91 18.16
N TRP A 363 15.45 2.46 17.49
CA TRP A 363 14.73 3.65 17.94
C TRP A 363 13.26 3.34 18.16
N ARG A 364 12.73 3.83 19.28
CA ARG A 364 11.30 3.70 19.60
C ARG A 364 10.49 4.58 18.64
N PRO A 365 9.55 4.00 17.86
CA PRO A 365 8.72 4.79 16.97
C PRO A 365 7.78 5.71 17.75
N PRO A 366 7.45 6.90 17.22
CA PRO A 366 6.60 7.89 17.89
C PRO A 366 5.26 7.33 18.34
N CYS A 367 4.58 6.53 17.52
CA CYS A 367 3.29 5.90 17.84
C CYS A 367 3.35 5.00 19.09
N LEU A 368 4.50 4.40 19.40
CA LEU A 368 4.71 3.64 20.63
C LEU A 368 5.19 4.51 21.81
N ALA A 369 5.54 5.78 21.56
CA ALA A 369 5.95 6.72 22.61
C ALA A 369 4.81 7.58 23.13
N GLN A 370 3.89 7.99 22.25
CA GLN A 370 2.78 8.90 22.55
C GLN A 370 1.67 8.26 23.41
N ARG A 371 0.91 9.12 24.11
CA ARG A 371 -0.30 8.78 24.87
C ARG A 371 -1.32 9.91 24.68
N PRO A 372 -2.60 9.62 24.38
CA PRO A 372 -3.13 8.29 24.05
C PRO A 372 -2.48 7.72 22.79
N ARG A 373 -2.57 6.40 22.58
CA ARG A 373 -2.10 5.72 21.38
C ARG A 373 -2.90 6.17 20.17
N GLY A 374 -2.23 6.20 19.02
CA GLY A 374 -2.89 6.37 17.74
C GLY A 374 -3.76 5.18 17.35
N ARG A 375 -4.45 5.32 16.24
CA ARG A 375 -5.40 4.33 15.74
C ARG A 375 -4.74 2.96 15.58
N ASN A 376 -5.42 1.92 16.04
CA ASN A 376 -5.00 0.52 15.93
C ASN A 376 -3.66 0.17 16.62
N VAL A 377 -3.10 1.06 17.44
CA VAL A 377 -1.91 0.77 18.26
C VAL A 377 -2.35 0.25 19.63
N PRO A 378 -2.11 -1.03 19.96
CA PRO A 378 -2.51 -1.57 21.26
C PRO A 378 -1.82 -0.85 22.43
N GLU A 379 -2.59 -0.53 23.50
CA GLU A 379 -2.08 0.17 24.66
C GLU A 379 -0.92 -0.59 25.36
N GLU A 380 -1.00 -1.93 25.38
CA GLU A 380 -0.01 -2.79 26.01
C GLU A 380 1.12 -3.21 25.06
N MET A 381 1.16 -2.73 23.83
CA MET A 381 2.28 -3.03 22.93
C MET A 381 3.55 -2.39 23.48
N LEU A 382 4.60 -3.20 23.63
CA LEU A 382 5.90 -2.77 24.15
C LEU A 382 6.89 -2.62 23.01
N TRP A 383 7.74 -1.58 23.11
CA TRP A 383 8.91 -1.51 22.26
C TRP A 383 10.12 -2.18 22.91
N ALA A 384 10.81 -3.02 22.16
CA ALA A 384 12.11 -3.57 22.52
C ALA A 384 13.03 -3.64 21.29
N PRO A 385 14.31 -3.25 21.41
CA PRO A 385 15.26 -3.24 20.30
C PRO A 385 15.30 -4.58 19.56
N GLY A 386 15.23 -4.54 18.24
CA GLY A 386 15.22 -5.72 17.35
C GLY A 386 13.94 -6.55 17.41
N ILE A 387 13.34 -6.75 18.57
CA ILE A 387 12.14 -7.58 18.75
C ILE A 387 10.92 -6.89 18.14
N THR A 388 10.71 -5.61 18.43
CA THR A 388 9.59 -4.84 17.86
C THR A 388 9.70 -4.74 16.35
N TRP A 389 10.91 -4.56 15.81
CA TRP A 389 11.11 -4.60 14.37
C TRP A 389 10.70 -5.95 13.76
N ALA A 390 11.08 -7.07 14.39
CA ALA A 390 10.67 -8.40 13.95
C ALA A 390 9.16 -8.62 14.09
N GLN A 391 8.51 -8.04 15.11
CA GLN A 391 7.05 -8.05 15.25
C GLN A 391 6.39 -7.30 14.09
N VAL A 392 6.82 -6.07 13.79
CA VAL A 392 6.31 -5.28 12.65
C VAL A 392 6.53 -5.99 11.31
N MET A 393 7.69 -6.68 11.12
CA MET A 393 7.93 -7.53 9.95
C MET A 393 6.86 -8.62 9.78
N VAL A 394 6.51 -9.31 10.87
CA VAL A 394 5.47 -10.35 10.84
C VAL A 394 4.09 -9.71 10.66
N ASP A 395 3.81 -8.61 11.34
CA ASP A 395 2.56 -7.86 11.18
C ASP A 395 2.34 -7.43 9.72
N THR A 396 3.41 -6.97 9.04
CA THR A 396 3.34 -6.59 7.62
C THR A 396 2.92 -7.75 6.71
N LEU A 397 3.33 -9.00 7.01
CA LEU A 397 2.91 -10.17 6.24
C LEU A 397 1.41 -10.47 6.36
N PHE A 398 0.79 -10.05 7.44
CA PHE A 398 -0.64 -10.26 7.73
C PHE A 398 -1.46 -8.97 7.67
N ALA A 399 -0.86 -7.84 7.32
CA ALA A 399 -1.49 -6.53 7.32
C ALA A 399 -2.70 -6.43 6.38
N THR A 400 -2.65 -7.15 5.26
CA THR A 400 -3.71 -7.19 4.24
C THR A 400 -4.64 -8.39 4.37
N ASN A 401 -4.56 -9.15 5.46
CA ASN A 401 -5.43 -10.31 5.69
C ASN A 401 -6.81 -9.86 6.20
N VAL A 402 -7.48 -9.03 5.41
CA VAL A 402 -8.81 -8.48 5.67
C VAL A 402 -9.80 -9.26 4.80
N LYS A 403 -10.90 -9.69 5.42
CA LYS A 403 -11.94 -10.39 4.67
C LYS A 403 -12.70 -9.39 3.81
N PRO A 404 -12.97 -9.72 2.54
CA PRO A 404 -13.83 -8.92 1.69
C PRO A 404 -15.18 -8.64 2.39
N GLY A 405 -15.70 -7.41 2.25
CA GLY A 405 -16.97 -7.00 2.87
C GLY A 405 -16.93 -6.76 4.39
N GLN A 406 -15.80 -6.95 5.07
CA GLN A 406 -15.59 -6.55 6.46
C GLN A 406 -14.83 -5.23 6.54
N PHE A 407 -15.35 -4.29 7.35
CA PHE A 407 -14.81 -2.92 7.49
C PHE A 407 -14.26 -2.72 8.90
N GLU A 408 -13.19 -3.43 9.24
CA GLU A 408 -12.62 -3.38 10.59
C GLU A 408 -11.58 -2.28 10.78
N SER A 409 -11.14 -1.61 9.71
CA SER A 409 -10.07 -0.59 9.74
C SER A 409 -8.88 -1.02 10.60
N ARG A 410 -8.37 -2.21 10.37
CA ARG A 410 -7.27 -2.82 11.12
C ARG A 410 -6.12 -3.18 10.18
N GLY A 411 -4.90 -3.01 10.65
CA GLY A 411 -3.71 -3.26 9.86
C GLY A 411 -3.60 -2.26 8.71
N HIS A 412 -3.52 -2.76 7.49
CA HIS A 412 -3.40 -1.97 6.25
C HIS A 412 -4.75 -1.86 5.50
N ASP A 413 -5.85 -1.73 6.24
CA ASP A 413 -7.20 -1.55 5.69
C ASP A 413 -7.71 -0.13 5.93
N TYR A 414 -7.86 0.63 4.86
CA TYR A 414 -8.30 2.03 4.84
C TYR A 414 -9.71 2.22 4.28
N ARG A 415 -10.37 1.15 3.83
CA ARG A 415 -11.67 1.24 3.12
C ARG A 415 -12.75 1.97 3.90
N ALA A 416 -12.76 1.82 5.23
CA ALA A 416 -13.74 2.49 6.09
C ALA A 416 -13.52 4.01 6.22
N ASP A 417 -12.34 4.51 5.84
CA ASP A 417 -11.92 5.90 6.05
C ASP A 417 -11.84 6.71 4.74
N LEU A 418 -11.94 6.02 3.59
CA LEU A 418 -11.73 6.65 2.30
C LEU A 418 -12.87 7.60 1.90
N GLY A 419 -14.12 7.33 2.25
CA GLY A 419 -15.25 8.18 1.86
C GLY A 419 -15.07 9.63 2.29
N ALA A 420 -14.89 9.84 3.59
CA ALA A 420 -14.69 11.17 4.16
C ALA A 420 -13.33 11.78 3.73
N THR A 421 -12.26 10.97 3.72
CA THR A 421 -10.91 11.48 3.37
C THR A 421 -10.83 11.93 1.90
N VAL A 422 -11.36 11.15 0.96
CA VAL A 422 -11.39 11.52 -0.47
C VAL A 422 -12.23 12.77 -0.69
N THR A 423 -13.39 12.86 -0.01
CA THR A 423 -14.26 14.04 -0.06
C THR A 423 -13.49 15.30 0.36
N ALA A 424 -12.77 15.25 1.48
CA ALA A 424 -11.99 16.37 1.99
C ALA A 424 -10.77 16.68 1.10
N ALA A 425 -9.96 15.66 0.76
CA ALA A 425 -8.72 15.82 0.01
C ALA A 425 -8.95 16.40 -1.39
N TYR A 426 -10.03 16.00 -2.06
CA TYR A 426 -10.34 16.51 -3.39
C TYR A 426 -11.33 17.68 -3.38
N SER A 427 -11.64 18.22 -2.21
CA SER A 427 -12.53 19.38 -2.04
C SER A 427 -13.89 19.16 -2.70
N LEU A 428 -14.44 17.97 -2.51
CA LEU A 428 -15.79 17.63 -3.00
C LEU A 428 -16.83 18.13 -2.01
N SER A 429 -18.02 18.49 -2.51
CA SER A 429 -19.10 18.98 -1.66
C SER A 429 -20.06 17.86 -1.29
N ALA A 430 -20.24 17.65 0.01
CA ALA A 430 -21.25 16.76 0.56
C ALA A 430 -21.80 17.37 1.86
N ASP A 431 -23.10 17.58 1.95
CA ASP A 431 -23.74 17.90 3.23
C ASP A 431 -23.75 16.66 4.14
N PRO A 432 -24.00 16.81 5.46
CA PRO A 432 -23.94 15.68 6.39
C PRO A 432 -24.86 14.51 6.02
N GLY A 433 -26.02 14.77 5.42
CA GLY A 433 -26.95 13.75 4.96
C GLY A 433 -26.40 13.00 3.74
N THR A 434 -25.83 13.73 2.79
CA THR A 434 -25.16 13.15 1.60
C THR A 434 -23.93 12.36 2.01
N ALA A 435 -23.12 12.84 2.96
CA ALA A 435 -21.95 12.11 3.48
C ALA A 435 -22.35 10.77 4.13
N ALA A 436 -23.43 10.76 4.93
CA ALA A 436 -23.90 9.52 5.56
C ALA A 436 -24.42 8.50 4.52
N ARG A 437 -25.15 8.96 3.49
CA ARG A 437 -25.59 8.09 2.38
C ARG A 437 -24.41 7.58 1.56
N LEU A 438 -23.40 8.42 1.32
CA LEU A 438 -22.18 8.04 0.63
C LEU A 438 -21.48 6.89 1.35
N GLU A 439 -21.24 6.99 2.66
CA GLU A 439 -20.62 5.92 3.45
C GLU A 439 -21.42 4.61 3.36
N THR A 440 -22.74 4.69 3.41
CA THR A 440 -23.62 3.52 3.26
C THR A 440 -23.48 2.89 1.87
N ALA A 441 -23.49 3.72 0.82
CA ALA A 441 -23.35 3.28 -0.56
C ALA A 441 -21.98 2.62 -0.83
N LEU A 442 -20.89 3.22 -0.34
CA LEU A 442 -19.54 2.66 -0.49
C LEU A 442 -19.42 1.26 0.14
N ARG A 443 -20.01 1.07 1.33
CA ARG A 443 -20.08 -0.25 1.98
C ARG A 443 -20.88 -1.26 1.15
N GLY A 444 -22.03 -0.84 0.61
CA GLY A 444 -22.84 -1.68 -0.27
C GLY A 444 -22.11 -2.10 -1.54
N LEU A 445 -21.40 -1.16 -2.19
CA LEU A 445 -20.59 -1.43 -3.38
C LEU A 445 -19.45 -2.41 -3.08
N GLU A 446 -18.78 -2.27 -1.94
CA GLU A 446 -17.70 -3.19 -1.55
C GLU A 446 -18.21 -4.59 -1.22
N ILE A 447 -19.38 -4.70 -0.56
CA ILE A 447 -20.03 -6.00 -0.30
C ILE A 447 -20.39 -6.69 -1.63
N ALA A 448 -21.02 -5.96 -2.55
CA ALA A 448 -21.37 -6.50 -3.88
C ALA A 448 -20.12 -6.98 -4.67
N ARG A 449 -19.00 -6.27 -4.57
CA ARG A 449 -17.72 -6.72 -5.15
C ARG A 449 -17.21 -8.00 -4.48
N ALA A 450 -17.31 -8.08 -3.15
CA ALA A 450 -16.89 -9.24 -2.39
C ALA A 450 -17.70 -10.50 -2.75
N GLU A 451 -19.00 -10.36 -2.94
CA GLU A 451 -19.89 -11.45 -3.38
C GLU A 451 -19.48 -11.97 -4.76
N ARG A 452 -19.21 -11.09 -5.72
CA ARG A 452 -18.72 -11.47 -7.07
C ARG A 452 -17.38 -12.20 -7.05
N ILE A 453 -16.51 -11.92 -6.07
CA ILE A 453 -15.26 -12.66 -5.88
C ILE A 453 -15.51 -14.08 -5.37
N THR A 454 -16.51 -14.25 -4.51
CA THR A 454 -16.82 -15.57 -3.88
C THR A 454 -17.67 -16.48 -4.76
N GLU A 455 -18.35 -15.96 -5.77
CA GLU A 455 -19.12 -16.72 -6.76
C GLU A 455 -18.23 -17.41 -7.82
N ALA A 456 -16.93 -17.25 -7.75
CA ALA A 456 -15.96 -17.74 -8.74
C ALA A 456 -15.37 -19.13 -8.43
#